data_1db9fd5ffcfbb51cf62b8841e60792f9
#
_entry.id   1db9fd5ffcfbb51cf62b8841e60792f9
#
_cell.length_a   1.000
_cell.length_b   1.000
_cell.length_c   1.000
_cell.angle_alpha   90.00
_cell.angle_beta   90.00
_cell.angle_gamma   90.00
#
_symmetry.space_group_name_H-M   'P 1'
#
loop_
_entity.id
_entity.type
_entity.pdbx_description
1 polymer ?
#
loop_
_entity_poly.entity_id
_entity_poly.type
_entity_poly.pdbx_seq_one_letter_code
_entity_poly.pdbx_strand_id
1 'polypeptide(L)'
;MQSPQPVGHCALCKSGDREVIQTQSLALLNRDEPCRIDFSICRTCGHLQQWPPVPPELMDYHYRTFATYELFGDVAQLRAAPPQPHVQRFLSLVQDLAIAPGRAYEVGCASAAMLRHFRDCGWHVRGCDPSPSAVAQAKNIFGIEADLGSEEDAIPRQKNLDLILLSHVLEHLYDPPAALARFHAALAPHGYLVLEVPCAVGPEQLPPGWFTFEHLHYYQPGILENMLRGAGFEPVESRIEMNAQHYPVIAIAARKRTDRDPGVADDDPTAGMRLARNYATRDTALWAATVERLRHIRQPAILYGAGIHTSQLLDRTDLAPQIIAIADRDSKKWGQMLAGKPVISPTELFANAQPAPVIISSYASEKQIIAALLAGGIAASRIKPLYSELPGSLMDGTTNARKR
;
A
#
# COMPACT_ATOMS: atom_id res chain seq x y z
N MET A 1 8.91 19.32 5.28
CA MET A 1 8.07 19.10 6.49
C MET A 1 6.64 19.32 6.08
N GLN A 2 5.84 18.25 6.09
CA GLN A 2 4.42 18.37 5.77
C GLN A 2 3.73 19.20 6.84
N SER A 3 2.98 20.22 6.44
CA SER A 3 2.16 21.00 7.38
C SER A 3 1.13 20.07 8.01
N PRO A 4 1.03 19.99 9.35
CA PRO A 4 0.07 19.10 9.98
C PRO A 4 -1.35 19.53 9.55
N GLN A 5 -2.09 18.58 8.96
CA GLN A 5 -3.54 18.76 8.75
C GLN A 5 -4.19 19.07 10.09
N PRO A 6 -5.23 19.91 10.14
CA PRO A 6 -5.96 20.15 11.37
C PRO A 6 -6.49 18.81 11.89
N VAL A 7 -5.93 18.38 13.01
CA VAL A 7 -6.36 17.20 13.76
C VAL A 7 -7.85 17.36 14.05
N GLY A 8 -8.71 16.59 13.36
CA GLY A 8 -10.13 16.63 13.64
C GLY A 8 -11.09 16.84 12.47
N HIS A 9 -10.62 16.94 11.22
CA HIS A 9 -11.47 17.15 10.04
C HIS A 9 -11.17 16.15 8.91
N CYS A 10 -12.19 15.87 8.10
CA CYS A 10 -12.04 15.07 6.89
C CYS A 10 -11.07 15.75 5.91
N ALA A 11 -10.12 14.99 5.36
CA ALA A 11 -9.14 15.51 4.42
C ALA A 11 -9.80 16.10 3.16
N LEU A 12 -10.94 15.52 2.72
CA LEU A 12 -11.64 15.93 1.51
C LEU A 12 -12.61 17.10 1.74
N CYS A 13 -13.65 16.89 2.55
CA CYS A 13 -14.76 17.86 2.69
C CYS A 13 -14.62 18.78 3.91
N LYS A 14 -13.57 18.62 4.72
CA LYS A 14 -13.28 19.39 5.93
C LYS A 14 -14.36 19.28 7.03
N SER A 15 -15.33 18.39 6.93
CA SER A 15 -16.31 18.10 7.99
C SER A 15 -15.63 17.46 9.21
N GLY A 16 -16.13 17.74 10.41
CA GLY A 16 -15.73 17.07 11.65
C GLY A 16 -16.60 15.85 11.99
N ASP A 17 -17.68 15.58 11.23
CA ASP A 17 -18.62 14.50 11.52
C ASP A 17 -18.09 13.15 10.98
N ARG A 18 -17.75 12.25 11.93
CA ARG A 18 -17.14 10.96 11.61
C ARG A 18 -17.77 9.82 12.39
N GLU A 19 -17.55 8.63 11.87
CA GLU A 19 -17.78 7.37 12.56
C GLU A 19 -16.49 6.56 12.58
N VAL A 20 -16.05 6.13 13.76
CA VAL A 20 -14.92 5.20 13.89
C VAL A 20 -15.39 3.81 13.49
N ILE A 21 -14.77 3.25 12.46
CA ILE A 21 -15.10 1.91 11.92
C ILE A 21 -14.26 0.84 12.61
N GLN A 22 -12.98 1.14 12.84
CA GLN A 22 -12.05 0.21 13.47
C GLN A 22 -10.94 0.98 14.19
N THR A 23 -10.49 0.45 15.33
CA THR A 23 -9.29 0.90 16.02
C THR A 23 -8.26 -0.23 16.02
N GLN A 24 -7.00 0.11 15.80
CA GLN A 24 -5.85 -0.80 15.91
C GLN A 24 -4.79 -0.19 16.83
N SER A 25 -4.04 -1.07 17.52
CA SER A 25 -2.90 -0.70 18.36
C SER A 25 -1.67 -1.43 17.85
N LEU A 26 -0.85 -0.77 17.02
CA LEU A 26 0.21 -1.40 16.26
C LEU A 26 1.59 -1.19 16.89
N ALA A 27 2.27 -2.28 17.19
CA ALA A 27 3.67 -2.24 17.58
C ALA A 27 4.56 -1.83 16.39
N LEU A 28 5.55 -1.01 16.65
CA LEU A 28 6.59 -0.63 15.68
C LEU A 28 7.94 -1.19 16.13
N LEU A 29 8.85 -1.42 15.17
CA LEU A 29 10.22 -1.91 15.48
C LEU A 29 10.91 -0.97 16.47
N ASN A 30 11.58 -1.55 17.48
CA ASN A 30 12.32 -0.83 18.52
C ASN A 30 11.54 0.30 19.24
N ARG A 31 10.21 0.15 19.32
CA ARG A 31 9.38 1.07 20.10
C ARG A 31 8.59 0.28 21.13
N ASP A 32 8.61 0.78 22.37
CA ASP A 32 7.92 0.13 23.50
C ASP A 32 6.42 0.44 23.46
N GLU A 33 6.05 1.65 23.03
CA GLU A 33 4.66 2.07 22.95
C GLU A 33 4.07 1.79 21.57
N PRO A 34 2.92 1.11 21.51
CA PRO A 34 2.20 0.89 20.26
C PRO A 34 1.59 2.19 19.73
N CYS A 35 1.47 2.30 18.41
CA CYS A 35 0.75 3.37 17.76
C CYS A 35 -0.74 3.03 17.68
N ARG A 36 -1.61 3.83 18.30
CA ARG A 36 -3.06 3.70 18.16
C ARG A 36 -3.54 4.45 16.92
N ILE A 37 -4.33 3.77 16.10
CA ILE A 37 -4.89 4.30 14.85
C ILE A 37 -6.39 4.06 14.83
N ASP A 38 -7.17 5.12 14.60
CA ASP A 38 -8.60 5.05 14.34
C ASP A 38 -8.85 5.18 12.83
N PHE A 39 -9.43 4.16 12.22
CA PHE A 39 -9.93 4.19 10.85
C PHE A 39 -11.38 4.65 10.90
N SER A 40 -11.66 5.78 10.26
CA SER A 40 -12.94 6.46 10.37
C SER A 40 -13.49 6.83 9.02
N ILE A 41 -14.83 6.81 8.91
CA ILE A 41 -15.53 7.29 7.74
C ILE A 41 -16.18 8.65 8.02
N CYS A 42 -16.05 9.58 7.09
CA CYS A 42 -16.73 10.85 7.12
C CYS A 42 -18.22 10.66 6.81
N ARG A 43 -19.11 11.07 7.71
CA ARG A 43 -20.56 10.96 7.48
C ARG A 43 -21.09 11.94 6.44
N THR A 44 -20.33 13.00 6.15
CA THR A 44 -20.73 14.01 5.17
C THR A 44 -20.44 13.57 3.73
N CYS A 45 -19.23 13.02 3.45
CA CYS A 45 -18.83 12.69 2.09
C CYS A 45 -18.52 11.22 1.84
N GLY A 46 -18.58 10.36 2.86
CA GLY A 46 -18.30 8.93 2.71
C GLY A 46 -16.82 8.56 2.56
N HIS A 47 -15.89 9.51 2.71
CA HIS A 47 -14.46 9.22 2.62
C HIS A 47 -13.96 8.46 3.85
N LEU A 48 -13.24 7.36 3.62
CA LEU A 48 -12.64 6.52 4.64
C LEU A 48 -11.15 6.85 4.78
N GLN A 49 -10.72 7.17 5.99
CA GLN A 49 -9.35 7.62 6.27
C GLN A 49 -8.91 7.28 7.70
N GLN A 50 -7.61 7.36 7.96
CA GLN A 50 -7.11 7.46 9.33
C GLN A 50 -7.54 8.83 9.92
N TRP A 51 -8.02 8.83 11.16
CA TRP A 51 -8.53 10.06 11.76
C TRP A 51 -8.40 10.09 13.29
N PRO A 52 -7.40 10.76 13.85
CA PRO A 52 -6.35 11.54 13.16
C PRO A 52 -5.41 10.66 12.34
N PRO A 53 -4.72 11.21 11.36
CA PRO A 53 -3.69 10.49 10.64
C PRO A 53 -2.50 10.18 11.57
N VAL A 54 -1.77 9.12 11.28
CA VAL A 54 -0.48 8.82 11.93
C VAL A 54 0.43 10.04 11.85
N PRO A 55 1.08 10.46 12.95
CA PRO A 55 2.01 11.59 12.92
C PRO A 55 3.13 11.42 11.90
N PRO A 56 3.55 12.50 11.18
CA PRO A 56 4.58 12.42 10.16
C PRO A 56 5.89 11.80 10.62
N GLU A 57 6.32 12.09 11.84
CA GLU A 57 7.55 11.52 12.41
C GLU A 57 7.47 9.99 12.62
N LEU A 58 6.29 9.45 12.89
CA LEU A 58 6.08 8.00 12.98
C LEU A 58 6.01 7.36 11.59
N MET A 59 5.44 8.06 10.61
CA MET A 59 5.43 7.62 9.22
C MET A 59 6.85 7.59 8.65
N ASP A 60 7.64 8.63 8.88
CA ASP A 60 9.06 8.69 8.48
C ASP A 60 9.87 7.58 9.15
N TYR A 61 9.59 7.30 10.43
CA TYR A 61 10.21 6.19 11.15
C TYR A 61 9.87 4.85 10.50
N HIS A 62 8.59 4.64 10.17
CA HIS A 62 8.11 3.43 9.51
C HIS A 62 8.80 3.22 8.14
N TYR A 63 8.86 4.24 7.29
CA TYR A 63 9.52 4.13 5.99
C TYR A 63 11.01 3.82 6.09
N ARG A 64 11.69 4.33 7.10
CA ARG A 64 13.12 4.03 7.32
C ARG A 64 13.38 2.63 7.86
N THR A 65 12.45 2.05 8.60
CA THR A 65 12.66 0.80 9.35
C THR A 65 11.94 -0.41 8.78
N PHE A 66 10.75 -0.23 8.21
CA PHE A 66 9.91 -1.32 7.70
C PHE A 66 9.88 -1.42 6.18
N ALA A 67 9.88 -0.28 5.50
CA ALA A 67 9.70 -0.26 4.06
C ALA A 67 11.00 -0.57 3.32
N THR A 68 10.91 -1.44 2.32
CA THR A 68 12.02 -1.79 1.44
C THR A 68 11.60 -1.55 0.00
N TYR A 69 12.04 -0.43 -0.57
CA TYR A 69 11.77 -0.06 -1.97
C TYR A 69 12.96 -0.33 -2.89
N GLU A 70 13.96 -1.03 -2.39
CA GLU A 70 15.16 -1.36 -3.16
C GLU A 70 14.93 -2.59 -4.04
N LEU A 71 15.47 -2.54 -5.25
CA LEU A 71 15.56 -3.70 -6.11
C LEU A 71 16.77 -4.54 -5.72
N PHE A 72 16.57 -5.85 -5.67
CA PHE A 72 17.63 -6.82 -5.42
C PHE A 72 17.77 -7.73 -6.63
N GLY A 73 19.00 -8.03 -7.01
CA GLY A 73 19.32 -8.93 -8.10
C GLY A 73 20.41 -8.42 -9.02
N ASP A 74 20.67 -9.19 -10.06
CA ASP A 74 21.65 -8.81 -11.10
C ASP A 74 21.15 -7.63 -11.93
N VAL A 75 22.02 -6.63 -12.13
CA VAL A 75 21.66 -5.38 -12.82
C VAL A 75 21.24 -5.63 -14.28
N ALA A 76 21.85 -6.59 -14.97
CA ALA A 76 21.48 -6.89 -16.35
C ALA A 76 20.10 -7.53 -16.41
N GLN A 77 19.78 -8.41 -15.45
CA GLN A 77 18.45 -9.01 -15.33
C GLN A 77 17.39 -7.96 -14.96
N LEU A 78 17.69 -7.05 -14.04
CA LEU A 78 16.79 -5.95 -13.68
C LEU A 78 16.49 -5.03 -14.86
N ARG A 79 17.51 -4.73 -15.68
CA ARG A 79 17.38 -3.94 -16.93
C ARG A 79 16.57 -4.66 -18.01
N ALA A 80 16.66 -5.97 -18.08
CA ALA A 80 15.97 -6.79 -19.09
C ALA A 80 14.57 -7.25 -18.63
N ALA A 81 14.20 -7.02 -17.38
CA ALA A 81 12.94 -7.52 -16.82
C ALA A 81 11.73 -6.96 -17.60
N PRO A 82 10.71 -7.76 -17.90
CA PRO A 82 9.48 -7.27 -18.52
C PRO A 82 8.73 -6.32 -17.58
N PRO A 83 7.82 -5.49 -18.11
CA PRO A 83 6.99 -4.63 -17.28
C PRO A 83 6.11 -5.49 -16.36
N GLN A 84 6.08 -5.12 -15.09
CA GLN A 84 5.22 -5.75 -14.09
C GLN A 84 3.74 -5.44 -14.38
N PRO A 85 2.77 -6.19 -13.84
CA PRO A 85 1.34 -5.97 -14.15
C PRO A 85 0.85 -4.55 -13.92
N HIS A 86 1.26 -3.88 -12.83
CA HIS A 86 0.91 -2.47 -12.61
C HIS A 86 1.50 -1.56 -13.69
N VAL A 87 2.77 -1.75 -14.07
CA VAL A 87 3.41 -0.97 -15.15
C VAL A 87 2.67 -1.17 -16.47
N GLN A 88 2.26 -2.42 -16.76
CA GLN A 88 1.47 -2.71 -17.94
C GLN A 88 0.13 -1.97 -17.98
N ARG A 89 -0.57 -1.85 -16.83
CA ARG A 89 -1.80 -1.06 -16.74
C ARG A 89 -1.56 0.40 -17.09
N PHE A 90 -0.50 1.01 -16.57
CA PHE A 90 -0.15 2.40 -16.90
C PHE A 90 0.18 2.57 -18.40
N LEU A 91 1.01 1.70 -18.95
CA LEU A 91 1.35 1.74 -20.38
C LEU A 91 0.12 1.56 -21.26
N SER A 92 -0.78 0.62 -20.93
CA SER A 92 -1.99 0.40 -21.71
C SER A 92 -2.96 1.57 -21.64
N LEU A 93 -3.13 2.21 -20.46
CA LEU A 93 -3.96 3.41 -20.34
C LEU A 93 -3.45 4.54 -21.23
N VAL A 94 -2.13 4.80 -21.20
CA VAL A 94 -1.50 5.83 -22.03
C VAL A 94 -1.62 5.51 -23.51
N GLN A 95 -1.47 4.25 -23.90
CA GLN A 95 -1.59 3.80 -25.29
C GLN A 95 -3.03 3.87 -25.80
N ASP A 96 -4.00 3.39 -25.02
CA ASP A 96 -5.41 3.35 -25.42
C ASP A 96 -6.01 4.75 -25.56
N LEU A 97 -5.51 5.71 -24.77
CA LEU A 97 -5.87 7.12 -24.88
C LEU A 97 -5.04 7.88 -25.94
N ALA A 98 -4.16 7.18 -26.66
CA ALA A 98 -3.27 7.77 -27.68
C ALA A 98 -2.49 9.00 -27.19
N ILE A 99 -2.05 8.98 -25.92
CA ILE A 99 -1.25 10.07 -25.33
C ILE A 99 0.15 10.01 -25.95
N ALA A 100 0.51 11.04 -26.70
CA ALA A 100 1.82 11.10 -27.39
C ALA A 100 2.96 11.25 -26.37
N PRO A 101 4.11 10.59 -26.61
CA PRO A 101 5.29 10.77 -25.78
C PRO A 101 5.73 12.22 -25.66
N GLY A 102 6.03 12.65 -24.45
CA GLY A 102 6.46 13.97 -24.07
C GLY A 102 7.27 13.91 -22.77
N ARG A 103 7.05 14.84 -21.86
CA ARG A 103 7.71 14.90 -20.55
C ARG A 103 6.88 14.20 -19.51
N ALA A 104 7.34 13.04 -19.02
CA ALA A 104 6.71 12.27 -17.95
C ALA A 104 7.43 12.43 -16.63
N TYR A 105 6.68 12.59 -15.55
CA TYR A 105 7.21 12.69 -14.19
C TYR A 105 6.49 11.71 -13.28
N GLU A 106 7.23 10.83 -12.59
CA GLU A 106 6.68 9.89 -11.62
C GLU A 106 6.91 10.40 -10.19
N VAL A 107 5.84 10.52 -9.43
CA VAL A 107 5.88 10.81 -8.00
C VAL A 107 5.93 9.49 -7.23
N GLY A 108 6.88 9.36 -6.29
CA GLY A 108 7.15 8.09 -5.62
C GLY A 108 7.75 7.06 -6.56
N CYS A 109 8.73 7.46 -7.37
CA CYS A 109 9.28 6.63 -8.44
C CYS A 109 10.13 5.45 -7.95
N ALA A 110 10.41 5.35 -6.66
CA ALA A 110 11.31 4.36 -6.09
C ALA A 110 12.61 4.25 -6.92
N SER A 111 12.98 3.07 -7.38
CA SER A 111 14.14 2.84 -8.24
C SER A 111 13.92 3.21 -9.72
N ALA A 112 12.81 3.86 -10.07
CA ALA A 112 12.41 4.23 -11.44
C ALA A 112 12.21 3.05 -12.41
N ALA A 113 11.84 1.87 -11.87
CA ALA A 113 11.61 0.68 -12.69
C ALA A 113 10.43 0.87 -13.68
N MET A 114 9.38 1.63 -13.30
CA MET A 114 8.29 1.97 -14.22
C MET A 114 8.75 2.99 -15.27
N LEU A 115 9.45 4.05 -14.87
CA LEU A 115 9.95 5.09 -15.78
C LEU A 115 10.87 4.55 -16.87
N ARG A 116 11.63 3.48 -16.60
CA ARG A 116 12.42 2.82 -17.62
C ARG A 116 11.56 2.39 -18.83
N HIS A 117 10.42 1.78 -18.58
CA HIS A 117 9.52 1.32 -19.65
C HIS A 117 8.89 2.50 -20.42
N PHE A 118 8.57 3.59 -19.74
CA PHE A 118 8.11 4.82 -20.40
C PHE A 118 9.20 5.43 -21.27
N ARG A 119 10.45 5.49 -20.80
CA ARG A 119 11.58 5.93 -21.60
C ARG A 119 11.75 5.09 -22.85
N ASP A 120 11.66 3.77 -22.72
CA ASP A 120 11.80 2.84 -23.84
C ASP A 120 10.65 2.99 -24.87
N CYS A 121 9.51 3.60 -24.48
CA CYS A 121 8.41 4.05 -25.33
C CYS A 121 8.57 5.49 -25.85
N GLY A 122 9.75 6.13 -25.68
CA GLY A 122 10.05 7.45 -26.22
C GLY A 122 9.74 8.65 -25.31
N TRP A 123 9.36 8.42 -24.04
CA TRP A 123 9.11 9.50 -23.08
C TRP A 123 10.42 10.09 -22.52
N HIS A 124 10.43 11.40 -22.31
CA HIS A 124 11.46 12.06 -21.50
C HIS A 124 11.05 11.94 -20.01
N VAL A 125 11.73 11.06 -19.27
CA VAL A 125 11.31 10.65 -17.94
C VAL A 125 12.15 11.27 -16.83
N ARG A 126 11.51 11.64 -15.75
CA ARG A 126 12.10 12.02 -14.47
C ARG A 126 11.12 11.66 -13.35
N GLY A 127 11.59 11.60 -12.10
CA GLY A 127 10.69 11.36 -10.97
C GLY A 127 11.23 11.94 -9.67
N CYS A 128 10.51 11.70 -8.57
CA CYS A 128 11.00 11.97 -7.21
C CYS A 128 10.64 10.81 -6.27
N ASP A 129 11.50 10.64 -5.26
CA ASP A 129 11.27 9.67 -4.19
C ASP A 129 11.96 10.14 -2.89
N PRO A 130 11.37 9.96 -1.71
CA PRO A 130 12.00 10.33 -0.45
C PRO A 130 13.14 9.40 -0.03
N SER A 131 13.31 8.22 -0.66
CA SER A 131 14.34 7.24 -0.33
C SER A 131 15.66 7.54 -1.05
N PRO A 132 16.76 7.88 -0.33
CA PRO A 132 18.05 8.11 -0.96
C PRO A 132 18.60 6.88 -1.70
N SER A 133 18.36 5.68 -1.16
CA SER A 133 18.80 4.42 -1.77
C SER A 133 18.05 4.13 -3.08
N ALA A 134 16.74 4.38 -3.10
CA ALA A 134 15.93 4.21 -4.30
C ALA A 134 16.34 5.18 -5.41
N VAL A 135 16.54 6.47 -5.09
CA VAL A 135 17.01 7.48 -6.03
C VAL A 135 18.41 7.12 -6.58
N ALA A 136 19.31 6.63 -5.72
CA ALA A 136 20.61 6.15 -6.16
C ALA A 136 20.50 4.95 -7.12
N GLN A 137 19.57 4.01 -6.87
CA GLN A 137 19.32 2.87 -7.76
C GLN A 137 18.71 3.31 -9.10
N ALA A 138 17.81 4.28 -9.12
CA ALA A 138 17.26 4.83 -10.36
C ALA A 138 18.38 5.26 -11.32
N LYS A 139 19.37 5.99 -10.81
CA LYS A 139 20.53 6.41 -11.57
C LYS A 139 21.47 5.26 -11.92
N ASN A 140 21.86 4.44 -10.94
CA ASN A 140 22.90 3.41 -11.13
C ASN A 140 22.40 2.22 -11.97
N ILE A 141 21.12 1.82 -11.80
CA ILE A 141 20.56 0.68 -12.52
C ILE A 141 20.04 1.12 -13.90
N PHE A 142 19.25 2.18 -13.96
CA PHE A 142 18.51 2.54 -15.17
C PHE A 142 19.01 3.81 -15.87
N GLY A 143 19.95 4.57 -15.25
CA GLY A 143 20.41 5.85 -15.79
C GLY A 143 19.33 6.93 -15.81
N ILE A 144 18.35 6.84 -14.91
CA ILE A 144 17.22 7.78 -14.80
C ILE A 144 17.50 8.73 -13.64
N GLU A 145 17.39 10.04 -13.90
CA GLU A 145 17.51 11.07 -12.87
C GLU A 145 16.20 11.18 -12.08
N ALA A 146 16.33 11.15 -10.75
CA ALA A 146 15.23 11.37 -9.83
C ALA A 146 15.62 12.40 -8.77
N ASP A 147 14.65 13.22 -8.35
CA ASP A 147 14.81 14.19 -7.28
C ASP A 147 14.64 13.47 -5.93
N LEU A 148 15.58 13.70 -5.00
CA LEU A 148 15.40 13.24 -3.61
C LEU A 148 14.46 14.19 -2.89
N GLY A 149 13.34 13.69 -2.40
CA GLY A 149 12.34 14.45 -1.65
C GLY A 149 10.90 14.01 -1.93
N SER A 150 9.98 14.70 -1.25
CA SER A 150 8.54 14.49 -1.42
C SER A 150 8.00 15.20 -2.68
N GLU A 151 6.74 14.94 -3.02
CA GLU A 151 6.05 15.68 -4.08
C GLU A 151 5.89 17.17 -3.76
N GLU A 152 5.79 17.53 -2.46
CA GLU A 152 5.71 18.94 -2.02
C GLU A 152 6.97 19.73 -2.38
N ASP A 153 8.13 19.08 -2.33
CA ASP A 153 9.42 19.68 -2.65
C ASP A 153 9.72 19.64 -4.14
N ALA A 154 9.37 18.57 -4.82
CA ALA A 154 9.81 18.29 -6.19
C ALA A 154 8.85 18.87 -7.25
N ILE A 155 7.54 18.69 -7.08
CA ILE A 155 6.54 19.10 -8.08
C ILE A 155 6.47 20.60 -8.33
N PRO A 156 6.59 21.49 -7.34
CA PRO A 156 6.56 22.94 -7.61
C PRO A 156 7.69 23.44 -8.52
N ARG A 157 8.76 22.67 -8.67
CA ARG A 157 9.90 22.98 -9.59
C ARG A 157 9.62 22.52 -11.02
N GLN A 158 8.59 21.72 -11.25
CA GLN A 158 8.23 21.19 -12.56
C GLN A 158 7.24 22.13 -13.27
N LYS A 159 7.34 22.21 -14.59
CA LYS A 159 6.45 22.99 -15.44
C LYS A 159 6.22 22.26 -16.76
N ASN A 160 5.04 22.43 -17.33
CA ASN A 160 4.69 21.91 -18.65
C ASN A 160 4.97 20.41 -18.81
N LEU A 161 4.60 19.59 -17.80
CA LEU A 161 4.65 18.16 -17.89
C LEU A 161 3.46 17.67 -18.76
N ASP A 162 3.73 16.71 -19.64
CA ASP A 162 2.66 16.09 -20.46
C ASP A 162 1.98 14.97 -19.70
N LEU A 163 2.71 14.32 -18.77
CA LEU A 163 2.22 13.20 -17.98
C LEU A 163 2.80 13.22 -16.56
N ILE A 164 1.92 13.05 -15.57
CA ILE A 164 2.31 12.75 -14.20
C ILE A 164 1.80 11.35 -13.86
N LEU A 165 2.66 10.54 -13.24
CA LEU A 165 2.39 9.15 -12.86
C LEU A 165 2.47 9.00 -11.33
N LEU A 166 1.48 8.30 -10.73
CA LEU A 166 1.48 7.91 -9.33
C LEU A 166 1.05 6.44 -9.21
N SER A 167 1.92 5.58 -8.72
CA SER A 167 1.58 4.18 -8.43
C SER A 167 1.68 3.92 -6.94
N HIS A 168 0.55 3.75 -6.26
CA HIS A 168 0.48 3.56 -4.81
C HIS A 168 1.18 4.68 -4.02
N VAL A 169 0.76 5.92 -4.26
CA VAL A 169 1.31 7.11 -3.60
C VAL A 169 0.21 7.97 -2.96
N LEU A 170 -0.90 8.19 -3.67
CA LEU A 170 -1.92 9.15 -3.25
C LEU A 170 -2.56 8.79 -1.90
N GLU A 171 -2.66 7.49 -1.60
CA GLU A 171 -3.17 6.96 -0.33
C GLU A 171 -2.28 7.27 0.88
N HIS A 172 -1.02 7.60 0.64
CA HIS A 172 -0.03 7.93 1.68
C HIS A 172 0.12 9.43 1.94
N LEU A 173 -0.45 10.28 1.07
CA LEU A 173 -0.30 11.72 1.19
C LEU A 173 -1.21 12.29 2.28
N TYR A 174 -0.69 13.24 3.07
CA TYR A 174 -1.46 13.85 4.17
C TYR A 174 -2.56 14.78 3.66
N ASP A 175 -2.36 15.48 2.55
CA ASP A 175 -3.34 16.36 1.92
C ASP A 175 -3.46 16.06 0.42
N PRO A 176 -4.21 15.00 0.04
CA PRO A 176 -4.40 14.63 -1.35
C PRO A 176 -4.99 15.76 -2.22
N PRO A 177 -5.96 16.56 -1.76
CA PRO A 177 -6.45 17.71 -2.54
C PRO A 177 -5.36 18.75 -2.84
N ALA A 178 -4.49 19.07 -1.87
CA ALA A 178 -3.39 20.00 -2.10
C ALA A 178 -2.34 19.43 -3.05
N ALA A 179 -2.04 18.12 -2.95
CA ALA A 179 -1.14 17.44 -3.88
C ALA A 179 -1.69 17.48 -5.31
N LEU A 180 -2.97 17.16 -5.51
CA LEU A 180 -3.63 17.25 -6.81
C LEU A 180 -3.59 18.66 -7.40
N ALA A 181 -3.75 19.70 -6.58
CA ALA A 181 -3.62 21.08 -7.02
C ALA A 181 -2.18 21.39 -7.51
N ARG A 182 -1.16 20.86 -6.82
CA ARG A 182 0.26 20.97 -7.27
C ARG A 182 0.47 20.24 -8.60
N PHE A 183 -0.06 19.04 -8.77
CA PHE A 183 0.02 18.27 -10.02
C PHE A 183 -0.64 19.01 -11.16
N HIS A 184 -1.84 19.53 -10.92
CA HIS A 184 -2.56 20.36 -11.90
C HIS A 184 -1.74 21.56 -12.35
N ALA A 185 -1.08 22.28 -11.43
CA ALA A 185 -0.24 23.43 -11.75
C ALA A 185 1.02 23.06 -12.57
N ALA A 186 1.59 21.88 -12.35
CA ALA A 186 2.80 21.42 -13.01
C ALA A 186 2.55 20.89 -14.44
N LEU A 187 1.33 20.41 -14.72
CA LEU A 187 0.95 19.89 -16.03
C LEU A 187 0.81 20.99 -17.09
N ALA A 188 1.18 20.66 -18.32
CA ALA A 188 0.88 21.42 -19.52
C ALA A 188 -0.66 21.53 -19.72
N PRO A 189 -1.15 22.50 -20.53
CA PRO A 189 -2.52 22.47 -21.02
C PRO A 189 -2.80 21.12 -21.70
N HIS A 190 -3.90 20.44 -21.33
CA HIS A 190 -4.26 19.11 -21.79
C HIS A 190 -3.31 17.94 -21.38
N GLY A 191 -2.39 18.18 -20.44
CA GLY A 191 -1.57 17.13 -19.83
C GLY A 191 -2.44 16.16 -19.01
N TYR A 192 -1.89 14.98 -18.74
CA TYR A 192 -2.59 13.89 -18.06
C TYR A 192 -1.96 13.57 -16.70
N LEU A 193 -2.82 13.22 -15.78
CA LEU A 193 -2.48 12.53 -14.55
C LEU A 193 -2.95 11.08 -14.67
N VAL A 194 -2.04 10.11 -14.54
CA VAL A 194 -2.39 8.68 -14.47
C VAL A 194 -1.96 8.18 -13.10
N LEU A 195 -2.90 7.63 -12.36
CA LEU A 195 -2.62 7.12 -11.02
C LEU A 195 -3.27 5.76 -10.78
N GLU A 196 -2.67 4.99 -9.87
CA GLU A 196 -3.21 3.74 -9.35
C GLU A 196 -3.19 3.78 -7.82
N VAL A 197 -4.33 3.44 -7.19
CA VAL A 197 -4.45 3.32 -5.73
C VAL A 197 -5.21 2.06 -5.36
N PRO A 198 -5.01 1.51 -4.14
CA PRO A 198 -5.89 0.50 -3.58
C PRO A 198 -7.34 0.98 -3.55
N CYS A 199 -8.26 0.14 -3.99
CA CYS A 199 -9.65 0.52 -4.19
C CYS A 199 -10.60 -0.26 -3.28
N ALA A 200 -11.38 0.45 -2.47
CA ALA A 200 -12.42 -0.16 -1.65
C ALA A 200 -13.71 -0.32 -2.49
N VAL A 201 -13.91 -1.48 -3.12
CA VAL A 201 -15.08 -1.78 -3.95
C VAL A 201 -16.07 -2.70 -3.25
N GLY A 202 -15.72 -3.97 -3.04
CA GLY A 202 -16.56 -4.95 -2.36
C GLY A 202 -15.86 -5.47 -1.11
N PRO A 203 -16.53 -5.56 0.04
CA PRO A 203 -15.88 -6.01 1.27
C PRO A 203 -15.33 -7.43 1.15
N GLU A 204 -15.93 -8.28 0.32
CA GLU A 204 -15.48 -9.65 0.04
C GLU A 204 -14.18 -9.71 -0.75
N GLN A 205 -13.82 -8.65 -1.46
CA GLN A 205 -12.59 -8.56 -2.27
C GLN A 205 -11.41 -7.97 -1.49
N LEU A 206 -11.65 -7.43 -0.30
CA LEU A 206 -10.61 -6.82 0.50
C LEU A 206 -9.92 -7.88 1.37
N PRO A 207 -8.58 -7.92 1.44
CA PRO A 207 -7.85 -8.90 2.24
C PRO A 207 -8.03 -8.65 3.74
N PRO A 208 -7.76 -9.66 4.58
CA PRO A 208 -7.61 -9.46 6.02
C PRO A 208 -6.53 -8.42 6.30
N GLY A 209 -6.80 -7.52 7.26
CA GLY A 209 -5.84 -6.46 7.61
C GLY A 209 -5.70 -5.38 6.53
N TRP A 210 -6.75 -5.15 5.73
CA TRP A 210 -6.82 -4.08 4.73
C TRP A 210 -6.46 -2.71 5.29
N PHE A 211 -6.89 -2.41 6.51
CA PHE A 211 -6.51 -1.20 7.21
C PHE A 211 -5.07 -1.33 7.72
N THR A 212 -4.16 -0.55 7.13
CA THR A 212 -2.72 -0.61 7.42
C THR A 212 -2.22 0.69 8.01
N PHE A 213 -1.01 0.64 8.60
CA PHE A 213 -0.34 1.81 9.16
C PHE A 213 -0.05 2.89 8.12
N GLU A 214 0.32 2.50 6.90
CA GLU A 214 0.85 3.38 5.86
C GLU A 214 -0.24 4.11 5.09
N HIS A 215 -1.44 3.51 4.96
CA HIS A 215 -2.52 4.10 4.17
C HIS A 215 -3.32 5.09 5.01
N LEU A 216 -3.14 6.36 4.75
CA LEU A 216 -3.90 7.43 5.38
C LEU A 216 -5.31 7.53 4.81
N HIS A 217 -5.49 7.13 3.54
CA HIS A 217 -6.73 7.22 2.79
C HIS A 217 -7.10 5.89 2.11
N TYR A 218 -8.42 5.64 2.02
CA TYR A 218 -9.00 4.44 1.42
C TYR A 218 -10.05 4.88 0.39
N TYR A 219 -9.68 4.77 -0.89
CA TYR A 219 -10.48 5.33 -1.97
C TYR A 219 -11.55 4.36 -2.45
N GLN A 220 -12.74 4.90 -2.69
CA GLN A 220 -13.78 4.32 -3.51
C GLN A 220 -13.78 5.03 -4.87
N PRO A 221 -14.23 4.39 -5.96
CA PRO A 221 -14.14 4.97 -7.31
C PRO A 221 -14.76 6.37 -7.40
N GLY A 222 -16.01 6.55 -6.96
CA GLY A 222 -16.69 7.84 -7.00
C GLY A 222 -15.99 8.92 -6.17
N ILE A 223 -15.53 8.58 -4.96
CA ILE A 223 -14.78 9.52 -4.10
C ILE A 223 -13.49 9.99 -4.79
N LEU A 224 -12.74 9.07 -5.41
CA LEU A 224 -11.52 9.41 -6.14
C LEU A 224 -11.81 10.31 -7.35
N GLU A 225 -12.81 9.95 -8.15
CA GLU A 225 -13.21 10.73 -9.32
C GLU A 225 -13.67 12.13 -8.94
N ASN A 226 -14.48 12.27 -7.89
CA ASN A 226 -14.94 13.59 -7.41
C ASN A 226 -13.80 14.43 -6.87
N MET A 227 -12.84 13.83 -6.19
CA MET A 227 -11.65 14.54 -5.74
C MET A 227 -10.82 15.03 -6.93
N LEU A 228 -10.68 14.25 -8.00
CA LEU A 228 -10.00 14.64 -9.23
C LEU A 228 -10.74 15.80 -9.92
N ARG A 229 -12.07 15.72 -10.06
CA ARG A 229 -12.88 16.80 -10.64
C ARG A 229 -12.75 18.09 -9.83
N GLY A 230 -12.82 17.98 -8.49
CA GLY A 230 -12.64 19.13 -7.59
C GLY A 230 -11.26 19.79 -7.70
N ALA A 231 -10.23 19.03 -8.10
CA ALA A 231 -8.89 19.54 -8.34
C ALA A 231 -8.65 20.03 -9.78
N GLY A 232 -9.67 20.06 -10.63
CA GLY A 232 -9.59 20.56 -12.01
C GLY A 232 -9.18 19.51 -13.04
N PHE A 233 -9.36 18.23 -12.73
CA PHE A 233 -9.13 17.13 -13.67
C PHE A 233 -10.44 16.58 -14.21
N GLU A 234 -10.41 16.04 -15.42
CA GLU A 234 -11.46 15.23 -16.03
C GLU A 234 -11.04 13.78 -16.02
N PRO A 235 -11.62 12.89 -15.21
CA PRO A 235 -11.44 11.46 -15.38
C PRO A 235 -11.91 11.00 -16.75
N VAL A 236 -11.02 10.40 -17.54
CA VAL A 236 -11.32 9.98 -18.92
C VAL A 236 -11.38 8.47 -19.09
N GLU A 237 -10.68 7.73 -18.26
CA GLU A 237 -10.68 6.28 -18.25
C GLU A 237 -10.40 5.78 -16.83
N SER A 238 -11.12 4.75 -16.40
CA SER A 238 -10.85 4.08 -15.11
C SER A 238 -10.99 2.57 -15.24
N ARG A 239 -10.08 1.83 -14.60
CA ARG A 239 -10.05 0.36 -14.62
C ARG A 239 -9.88 -0.16 -13.20
N ILE A 240 -10.75 -1.06 -12.81
CA ILE A 240 -10.67 -1.75 -11.52
C ILE A 240 -10.23 -3.18 -11.78
N GLU A 241 -9.10 -3.56 -11.23
CA GLU A 241 -8.51 -4.88 -11.42
C GLU A 241 -7.97 -5.41 -10.09
N MET A 242 -7.81 -6.73 -10.01
CA MET A 242 -7.06 -7.35 -8.89
C MET A 242 -5.57 -7.21 -9.14
N ASN A 243 -4.84 -6.71 -8.16
CA ASN A 243 -3.38 -6.66 -8.25
C ASN A 243 -2.72 -8.02 -7.91
N ALA A 244 -1.40 -8.07 -8.02
CA ALA A 244 -0.62 -9.28 -7.74
C ALA A 244 -0.68 -9.72 -6.26
N GLN A 245 -1.05 -8.83 -5.34
CA GLN A 245 -1.23 -9.10 -3.91
C GLN A 245 -2.69 -9.45 -3.56
N HIS A 246 -3.55 -9.72 -4.55
CA HIS A 246 -4.92 -10.17 -4.39
C HIS A 246 -5.86 -9.16 -3.70
N TYR A 247 -5.71 -7.87 -3.99
CA TYR A 247 -6.68 -6.86 -3.63
C TYR A 247 -7.00 -5.95 -4.84
N PRO A 248 -8.20 -5.33 -4.87
CA PRO A 248 -8.60 -4.49 -5.97
C PRO A 248 -7.82 -3.16 -5.96
N VAL A 249 -7.41 -2.72 -7.14
CA VAL A 249 -6.84 -1.40 -7.39
C VAL A 249 -7.68 -0.69 -8.44
N ILE A 250 -7.73 0.63 -8.38
CA ILE A 250 -8.26 1.47 -9.44
C ILE A 250 -7.09 2.21 -10.11
N ALA A 251 -6.91 1.97 -11.41
CA ALA A 251 -6.04 2.76 -12.26
C ALA A 251 -6.90 3.75 -13.04
N ILE A 252 -6.61 5.04 -12.92
CA ILE A 252 -7.39 6.10 -13.52
C ILE A 252 -6.51 7.07 -14.30
N ALA A 253 -6.92 7.42 -15.52
CA ALA A 253 -6.34 8.50 -16.29
C ALA A 253 -7.28 9.71 -16.26
N ALA A 254 -6.74 10.86 -15.90
CA ALA A 254 -7.48 12.10 -15.80
C ALA A 254 -6.75 13.22 -16.57
N ARG A 255 -7.48 13.94 -17.41
CA ARG A 255 -6.95 15.04 -18.20
C ARG A 255 -7.08 16.36 -17.45
N LYS A 256 -6.05 17.19 -17.52
CA LYS A 256 -6.11 18.57 -17.00
C LYS A 256 -7.20 19.37 -17.72
N ARG A 257 -8.11 19.96 -16.96
CA ARG A 257 -9.10 20.92 -17.47
C ARG A 257 -8.53 22.33 -17.44
N THR A 258 -8.92 23.11 -18.40
CA THR A 258 -8.59 24.54 -18.49
C THR A 258 -9.74 25.42 -17.98
N ASP A 259 -10.95 24.87 -17.91
CA ASP A 259 -12.16 25.47 -17.36
C ASP A 259 -12.39 24.99 -15.91
N ARG A 260 -12.98 25.84 -15.10
CA ARG A 260 -13.19 25.60 -13.66
C ARG A 260 -14.62 25.12 -13.33
N ASP A 261 -15.27 24.38 -14.18
CA ASP A 261 -16.54 23.77 -13.79
C ASP A 261 -16.28 22.45 -13.04
N PRO A 262 -16.47 22.40 -11.72
CA PRO A 262 -16.10 21.23 -10.93
C PRO A 262 -17.00 20.00 -11.15
N GLY A 263 -18.06 20.08 -11.97
CA GLY A 263 -18.98 18.97 -12.23
C GLY A 263 -19.10 18.03 -11.04
N VAL A 264 -19.99 18.29 -10.10
CA VAL A 264 -20.16 17.47 -8.89
C VAL A 264 -20.89 16.20 -9.31
N ALA A 265 -20.27 15.03 -9.14
CA ALA A 265 -21.03 13.80 -9.11
C ALA A 265 -21.72 13.67 -7.74
N ASP A 266 -22.98 13.29 -7.75
CA ASP A 266 -23.81 13.06 -6.55
C ASP A 266 -23.35 11.71 -5.94
N ASP A 267 -22.33 11.75 -5.08
CA ASP A 267 -21.93 10.55 -4.33
C ASP A 267 -22.87 10.32 -3.17
N ASP A 268 -23.43 9.13 -3.11
CA ASP A 268 -24.19 8.67 -1.95
C ASP A 268 -23.22 8.30 -0.80
N PRO A 269 -23.02 9.14 0.22
CA PRO A 269 -22.12 8.84 1.33
C PRO A 269 -22.52 7.56 2.09
N THR A 270 -23.80 7.17 1.98
CA THR A 270 -24.30 5.95 2.64
C THR A 270 -23.74 4.66 2.04
N ALA A 271 -23.41 4.67 0.75
CA ALA A 271 -22.77 3.53 0.09
C ALA A 271 -21.37 3.26 0.69
N GLY A 272 -20.59 4.32 0.91
CA GLY A 272 -19.30 4.23 1.57
C GLY A 272 -19.37 3.74 3.00
N MET A 273 -20.31 4.26 3.78
CA MET A 273 -20.53 3.81 5.15
C MET A 273 -20.93 2.32 5.21
N ARG A 274 -21.79 1.89 4.32
CA ARG A 274 -22.20 0.47 4.22
C ARG A 274 -21.02 -0.43 3.89
N LEU A 275 -20.19 -0.06 2.92
CA LEU A 275 -19.00 -0.80 2.54
C LEU A 275 -18.02 -0.92 3.72
N ALA A 276 -17.70 0.19 4.38
CA ALA A 276 -16.76 0.21 5.49
C ALA A 276 -17.22 -0.64 6.67
N ARG A 277 -18.50 -0.56 7.05
CA ARG A 277 -19.10 -1.39 8.11
C ARG A 277 -19.11 -2.88 7.76
N ASN A 278 -19.48 -3.22 6.51
CA ASN A 278 -19.48 -4.60 6.05
C ASN A 278 -18.06 -5.17 6.04
N TYR A 279 -17.06 -4.39 5.61
CA TYR A 279 -15.68 -4.81 5.71
C TYR A 279 -15.26 -5.05 7.16
N ALA A 280 -15.53 -4.12 8.07
CA ALA A 280 -15.15 -4.25 9.48
C ALA A 280 -15.80 -5.50 10.14
N THR A 281 -17.05 -5.79 9.80
CA THR A 281 -17.76 -7.00 10.25
C THR A 281 -17.05 -8.27 9.74
N ARG A 282 -16.72 -8.30 8.44
CA ARG A 282 -15.99 -9.42 7.82
C ARG A 282 -14.60 -9.58 8.39
N ASP A 283 -13.84 -8.50 8.52
CA ASP A 283 -12.49 -8.51 9.10
C ASP A 283 -12.50 -9.05 10.53
N THR A 284 -13.48 -8.62 11.34
CA THR A 284 -13.68 -9.16 12.69
C THR A 284 -13.92 -10.66 12.69
N ALA A 285 -14.74 -11.15 11.78
CA ALA A 285 -15.02 -12.59 11.66
C ALA A 285 -13.79 -13.40 11.22
N LEU A 286 -13.00 -12.87 10.29
CA LEU A 286 -11.73 -13.49 9.84
C LEU A 286 -10.71 -13.55 10.98
N TRP A 287 -10.58 -12.46 11.75
CA TRP A 287 -9.71 -12.46 12.91
C TRP A 287 -10.19 -13.42 14.00
N ALA A 288 -11.50 -13.52 14.26
CA ALA A 288 -12.05 -14.50 15.18
C ALA A 288 -11.72 -15.94 14.76
N ALA A 289 -11.83 -16.26 13.46
CA ALA A 289 -11.43 -17.57 12.92
C ALA A 289 -9.92 -17.81 13.08
N THR A 290 -9.09 -16.78 12.89
CA THR A 290 -7.64 -16.85 13.09
C THR A 290 -7.29 -17.11 14.56
N VAL A 291 -7.93 -16.40 15.50
CA VAL A 291 -7.79 -16.62 16.95
C VAL A 291 -8.15 -18.05 17.31
N GLU A 292 -9.29 -18.55 16.82
CA GLU A 292 -9.74 -19.92 17.08
C GLU A 292 -8.74 -20.96 16.59
N ARG A 293 -8.13 -20.76 15.42
CA ARG A 293 -7.07 -21.61 14.88
C ARG A 293 -5.84 -21.65 15.76
N LEU A 294 -5.44 -20.49 16.30
CA LEU A 294 -4.25 -20.34 17.11
C LEU A 294 -4.44 -20.73 18.57
N ARG A 295 -5.68 -20.88 19.03
CA ARG A 295 -6.00 -21.16 20.45
C ARG A 295 -5.34 -22.41 21.02
N HIS A 296 -4.96 -23.36 20.16
CA HIS A 296 -4.28 -24.61 20.56
C HIS A 296 -2.78 -24.46 20.73
N ILE A 297 -2.20 -23.33 20.31
CA ILE A 297 -0.79 -23.03 20.45
C ILE A 297 -0.55 -22.55 21.87
N ARG A 298 -0.16 -23.46 22.76
CA ARG A 298 0.14 -23.20 24.16
C ARG A 298 1.64 -23.29 24.48
N GLN A 299 2.41 -23.82 23.53
CA GLN A 299 3.87 -23.96 23.62
C GLN A 299 4.57 -22.75 23.01
N PRO A 300 5.87 -22.54 23.33
CA PRO A 300 6.67 -21.53 22.66
C PRO A 300 6.60 -21.65 21.14
N ALA A 301 6.39 -20.52 20.44
CA ALA A 301 6.20 -20.45 18.99
C ALA A 301 7.05 -19.32 18.40
N ILE A 302 7.33 -19.41 17.10
CA ILE A 302 8.02 -18.37 16.34
C ILE A 302 7.04 -17.83 15.30
N LEU A 303 6.97 -16.50 15.16
CA LEU A 303 6.29 -15.87 14.02
C LEU A 303 7.27 -15.75 12.85
N TYR A 304 6.78 -15.85 11.62
CA TYR A 304 7.55 -15.54 10.43
C TYR A 304 6.90 -14.35 9.71
N GLY A 305 7.66 -13.24 9.64
CA GLY A 305 7.27 -11.95 9.09
C GLY A 305 7.27 -10.87 10.18
N ALA A 306 8.25 -9.96 10.19
CA ALA A 306 8.34 -8.83 11.11
C ALA A 306 7.77 -7.56 10.44
N GLY A 307 6.49 -7.58 10.11
CA GLY A 307 5.77 -6.49 9.45
C GLY A 307 4.51 -6.06 10.21
N ILE A 308 3.76 -5.14 9.61
CA ILE A 308 2.51 -4.60 10.18
C ILE A 308 1.49 -5.70 10.44
N HIS A 309 1.40 -6.72 9.57
CA HIS A 309 0.51 -7.86 9.80
C HIS A 309 0.81 -8.59 11.12
N THR A 310 2.09 -8.72 11.50
CA THR A 310 2.48 -9.30 12.80
C THR A 310 2.02 -8.42 13.97
N SER A 311 2.14 -7.11 13.83
CA SER A 311 1.60 -6.19 14.85
C SER A 311 0.08 -6.32 14.98
N GLN A 312 -0.64 -6.42 13.87
CA GLN A 312 -2.09 -6.68 13.86
C GLN A 312 -2.45 -8.02 14.50
N LEU A 313 -1.69 -9.08 14.18
CA LEU A 313 -1.91 -10.41 14.76
C LEU A 313 -1.72 -10.39 16.28
N LEU A 314 -0.67 -9.75 16.76
CA LEU A 314 -0.38 -9.66 18.20
C LEU A 314 -1.36 -8.75 18.95
N ASP A 315 -1.88 -7.69 18.31
CA ASP A 315 -2.91 -6.82 18.87
C ASP A 315 -4.28 -7.54 19.01
N ARG A 316 -4.60 -8.44 18.07
CA ARG A 316 -5.92 -9.08 17.99
C ARG A 316 -5.99 -10.47 18.58
N THR A 317 -4.88 -10.99 19.11
CA THR A 317 -4.80 -12.35 19.67
C THR A 317 -4.05 -12.35 21.00
N ASP A 318 -4.35 -13.35 21.85
CA ASP A 318 -3.58 -13.61 23.09
C ASP A 318 -2.29 -14.41 22.82
N LEU A 319 -1.70 -14.28 21.64
CA LEU A 319 -0.56 -15.09 21.21
C LEU A 319 0.78 -14.56 21.72
N ALA A 320 0.87 -13.30 22.06
CA ALA A 320 2.13 -12.64 22.46
C ALA A 320 2.94 -13.38 23.55
N PRO A 321 2.32 -13.97 24.62
CA PRO A 321 3.08 -14.70 25.63
C PRO A 321 3.79 -15.97 25.08
N GLN A 322 3.24 -16.62 24.06
CA GLN A 322 3.81 -17.81 23.44
C GLN A 322 4.92 -17.51 22.44
N ILE A 323 4.98 -16.29 21.91
CA ILE A 323 5.98 -15.92 20.92
C ILE A 323 7.33 -15.69 21.58
N ILE A 324 8.34 -16.44 21.15
CA ILE A 324 9.72 -16.34 21.65
C ILE A 324 10.62 -15.52 20.73
N ALA A 325 10.32 -15.48 19.42
CA ALA A 325 11.06 -14.72 18.42
C ALA A 325 10.18 -14.48 17.18
N ILE A 326 10.59 -13.53 16.35
CA ILE A 326 9.99 -13.25 15.05
C ILE A 326 11.08 -13.40 14.00
N ALA A 327 10.93 -14.30 13.03
CA ALA A 327 11.87 -14.45 11.93
C ALA A 327 11.48 -13.56 10.75
N ASP A 328 12.43 -12.92 10.08
CA ASP A 328 12.20 -12.16 8.86
C ASP A 328 13.37 -12.33 7.88
N ARG A 329 13.06 -12.29 6.57
CA ARG A 329 14.09 -12.37 5.53
C ARG A 329 14.88 -11.07 5.35
N ASP A 330 14.31 -9.95 5.78
CA ASP A 330 14.93 -8.63 5.66
C ASP A 330 15.99 -8.45 6.73
N SER A 331 17.25 -8.45 6.32
CA SER A 331 18.40 -8.33 7.21
C SER A 331 18.45 -6.99 7.96
N LYS A 332 17.80 -5.94 7.46
CA LYS A 332 17.72 -4.65 8.15
C LYS A 332 16.97 -4.73 9.48
N LYS A 333 16.11 -5.75 9.65
CA LYS A 333 15.30 -5.96 10.85
C LYS A 333 15.96 -6.87 11.89
N TRP A 334 17.00 -7.62 11.51
CA TRP A 334 17.64 -8.58 12.41
C TRP A 334 18.27 -7.90 13.62
N GLY A 335 18.12 -8.51 14.79
CA GLY A 335 18.59 -7.98 16.06
C GLY A 335 17.72 -6.86 16.63
N GLN A 336 16.68 -6.42 15.94
CA GLN A 336 15.73 -5.45 16.42
C GLN A 336 14.62 -6.12 17.25
N MET A 337 13.79 -5.31 17.90
CA MET A 337 12.65 -5.79 18.71
C MET A 337 11.33 -5.36 18.07
N LEU A 338 10.36 -6.27 17.97
CA LEU A 338 8.99 -5.97 17.58
C LEU A 338 8.03 -6.52 18.64
N ALA A 339 7.21 -5.68 19.24
CA ALA A 339 6.31 -6.05 20.34
C ALA A 339 7.04 -6.78 21.49
N GLY A 340 8.25 -6.33 21.84
CA GLY A 340 9.08 -6.95 22.86
C GLY A 340 9.68 -8.31 22.51
N LYS A 341 9.64 -8.71 21.23
CA LYS A 341 10.21 -9.98 20.73
C LYS A 341 11.38 -9.73 19.79
N PRO A 342 12.50 -10.50 19.91
CA PRO A 342 13.65 -10.32 19.02
C PRO A 342 13.32 -10.74 17.60
N VAL A 343 13.79 -9.95 16.63
CA VAL A 343 13.73 -10.30 15.21
C VAL A 343 15.00 -11.05 14.83
N ILE A 344 14.85 -12.29 14.35
CA ILE A 344 15.93 -13.19 14.00
C ILE A 344 15.99 -13.45 12.50
N SER A 345 17.16 -13.88 12.01
CA SER A 345 17.34 -14.30 10.62
C SER A 345 16.69 -15.66 10.34
N PRO A 346 16.39 -16.00 9.06
CA PRO A 346 15.99 -17.35 8.67
C PRO A 346 17.06 -18.39 9.01
N THR A 347 18.35 -18.05 8.95
CA THR A 347 19.46 -18.93 9.31
C THR A 347 19.40 -19.30 10.79
N GLU A 348 19.16 -18.34 11.67
CA GLU A 348 18.98 -18.61 13.11
C GLU A 348 17.73 -19.45 13.37
N LEU A 349 16.63 -19.21 12.64
CA LEU A 349 15.44 -20.04 12.71
C LEU A 349 15.74 -21.50 12.32
N PHE A 350 16.49 -21.74 11.24
CA PHE A 350 16.83 -23.08 10.76
C PHE A 350 17.82 -23.79 11.69
N ALA A 351 18.75 -23.05 12.30
CA ALA A 351 19.69 -23.58 13.29
C ALA A 351 19.06 -23.89 14.65
N ASN A 352 17.86 -23.37 14.92
CA ASN A 352 17.18 -23.56 16.19
C ASN A 352 16.67 -25.00 16.31
N ALA A 353 17.33 -25.79 17.16
CA ALA A 353 17.00 -27.18 17.41
C ALA A 353 15.66 -27.40 18.15
N GLN A 354 15.04 -26.35 18.70
CA GLN A 354 13.75 -26.45 19.38
C GLN A 354 12.62 -26.71 18.37
N PRO A 355 11.75 -27.70 18.61
CA PRO A 355 10.66 -28.07 17.69
C PRO A 355 9.48 -27.08 17.75
N ALA A 356 9.71 -25.80 18.00
CA ALA A 356 8.69 -24.80 18.09
C ALA A 356 7.89 -24.67 16.78
N PRO A 357 6.56 -24.51 16.81
CA PRO A 357 5.77 -24.20 15.62
C PRO A 357 6.17 -22.83 15.06
N VAL A 358 6.12 -22.74 13.74
CA VAL A 358 6.39 -21.51 12.98
C VAL A 358 5.06 -21.03 12.37
N ILE A 359 4.54 -19.94 12.88
CA ILE A 359 3.28 -19.33 12.44
C ILE A 359 3.61 -18.29 11.36
N ILE A 360 2.99 -18.38 10.20
CA ILE A 360 3.27 -17.47 9.09
C ILE A 360 2.38 -16.23 9.22
N SER A 361 2.99 -15.11 9.55
CA SER A 361 2.31 -13.82 9.71
C SER A 361 2.43 -12.97 8.45
N SER A 362 1.87 -13.46 7.34
CA SER A 362 1.83 -12.76 6.06
C SER A 362 0.69 -13.30 5.21
N TYR A 363 -0.22 -12.44 4.78
CA TYR A 363 -1.27 -12.82 3.82
C TYR A 363 -0.69 -12.99 2.41
N ALA A 364 -0.05 -11.95 1.87
CA ALA A 364 0.37 -11.91 0.48
C ALA A 364 1.52 -12.88 0.13
N SER A 365 2.38 -13.21 1.10
CA SER A 365 3.58 -14.04 0.88
C SER A 365 3.50 -15.42 1.53
N GLU A 366 2.34 -15.85 2.03
CA GLU A 366 2.21 -17.09 2.81
C GLU A 366 2.75 -18.32 2.04
N LYS A 367 2.35 -18.48 0.78
CA LYS A 367 2.79 -19.62 -0.06
C LYS A 367 4.30 -19.62 -0.30
N GLN A 368 4.91 -18.47 -0.57
CA GLN A 368 6.35 -18.34 -0.77
C GLN A 368 7.11 -18.64 0.52
N ILE A 369 6.60 -18.20 1.66
CA ILE A 369 7.20 -18.45 2.97
C ILE A 369 7.12 -19.95 3.30
N ILE A 370 5.99 -20.61 3.05
CA ILE A 370 5.86 -22.08 3.22
C ILE A 370 6.95 -22.80 2.42
N ALA A 371 7.09 -22.46 1.14
CA ALA A 371 8.09 -23.08 0.27
C ALA A 371 9.53 -22.85 0.79
N ALA A 372 9.84 -21.65 1.24
CA ALA A 372 11.16 -21.32 1.80
C ALA A 372 11.45 -22.07 3.11
N LEU A 373 10.46 -22.19 4.00
CA LEU A 373 10.60 -22.94 5.25
C LEU A 373 10.84 -24.44 5.01
N LEU A 374 10.10 -25.04 4.08
CA LEU A 374 10.27 -26.44 3.70
C LEU A 374 11.66 -26.66 3.09
N ALA A 375 12.11 -25.79 2.18
CA ALA A 375 13.44 -25.85 1.59
C ALA A 375 14.55 -25.67 2.62
N GLY A 376 14.32 -24.88 3.68
CA GLY A 376 15.22 -24.70 4.82
C GLY A 376 15.19 -25.85 5.84
N GLY A 377 14.43 -26.93 5.58
CA GLY A 377 14.39 -28.13 6.43
C GLY A 377 13.40 -28.05 7.60
N ILE A 378 12.53 -27.06 7.66
CA ILE A 378 11.46 -27.01 8.67
C ILE A 378 10.40 -28.07 8.32
N ALA A 379 10.12 -28.99 9.24
CA ALA A 379 9.12 -30.03 9.04
C ALA A 379 7.72 -29.41 8.80
N ALA A 380 6.98 -29.94 7.84
CA ALA A 380 5.64 -29.43 7.48
C ALA A 380 4.67 -29.37 8.69
N SER A 381 4.78 -30.32 9.63
CA SER A 381 3.96 -30.34 10.85
C SER A 381 4.18 -29.14 11.78
N ARG A 382 5.35 -28.49 11.67
CA ARG A 382 5.69 -27.27 12.44
C ARG A 382 5.15 -26.00 11.80
N ILE A 383 4.92 -25.98 10.49
CA ILE A 383 4.48 -24.80 9.75
C ILE A 383 2.97 -24.60 9.99
N LYS A 384 2.61 -23.41 10.42
CA LYS A 384 1.22 -23.02 10.72
C LYS A 384 0.80 -21.83 9.83
N PRO A 385 0.22 -22.11 8.66
CA PRO A 385 -0.32 -21.07 7.79
C PRO A 385 -1.58 -20.47 8.42
N LEU A 386 -1.85 -19.19 8.15
CA LEU A 386 -3.03 -18.51 8.68
C LEU A 386 -4.19 -18.45 7.67
N TYR A 387 -3.91 -18.38 6.39
CA TYR A 387 -4.89 -18.03 5.37
C TYR A 387 -5.16 -19.11 4.33
N SER A 388 -4.18 -19.88 3.92
CA SER A 388 -4.28 -20.85 2.81
C SER A 388 -5.29 -21.99 3.04
N GLU A 389 -5.78 -22.15 4.27
CA GLU A 389 -6.76 -23.19 4.64
C GLU A 389 -8.05 -22.61 5.24
N LEU A 390 -8.25 -21.26 5.22
CA LEU A 390 -9.49 -20.66 5.71
C LEU A 390 -10.56 -20.65 4.62
N PRO A 391 -11.81 -21.09 4.93
CA PRO A 391 -12.93 -20.97 3.99
C PRO A 391 -13.17 -19.52 3.60
N GLY A 392 -13.33 -19.24 2.29
CA GLY A 392 -13.51 -17.90 1.75
C GLY A 392 -12.23 -17.05 1.74
N SER A 393 -11.07 -17.65 1.91
CA SER A 393 -9.78 -17.03 1.62
C SER A 393 -9.73 -16.62 0.16
N LEU A 394 -9.32 -15.37 -0.13
CA LEU A 394 -9.06 -14.91 -1.51
C LEU A 394 -7.94 -15.71 -2.20
N MET A 395 -7.19 -16.52 -1.44
CA MET A 395 -6.16 -17.43 -1.95
C MET A 395 -6.75 -18.62 -2.72
N ASP A 396 -8.03 -18.95 -2.50
CA ASP A 396 -8.73 -20.03 -3.22
C ASP A 396 -9.36 -19.56 -4.53
N GLY A 397 -9.32 -18.25 -4.82
CA GLY A 397 -10.03 -17.58 -5.90
C GLY A 397 -9.44 -17.69 -7.30
N THR A 398 -8.54 -18.64 -7.60
CA THR A 398 -8.06 -18.85 -8.98
C THR A 398 -8.95 -19.74 -9.86
N THR A 399 -10.13 -20.12 -9.38
CA THR A 399 -11.09 -20.94 -10.16
C THR A 399 -12.52 -20.42 -9.96
N ASN A 400 -12.91 -19.32 -10.65
CA ASN A 400 -14.28 -19.13 -11.15
C ASN A 400 -14.55 -17.73 -11.73
N ALA A 401 -13.64 -17.19 -12.51
CA ALA A 401 -13.94 -16.05 -13.40
C ALA A 401 -14.05 -16.50 -14.87
N ARG A 402 -14.77 -17.61 -15.10
CA ARG A 402 -15.29 -17.97 -16.42
C ARG A 402 -16.68 -18.58 -16.23
N LYS A 403 -17.70 -17.73 -16.26
CA LYS A 403 -19.08 -17.96 -16.71
C LYS A 403 -19.99 -16.88 -16.11
N ARG A 404 -20.14 -15.76 -16.79
CA ARG A 404 -21.40 -15.18 -17.32
C ARG A 404 -21.12 -13.78 -17.80
#